data_b3250f8653b96bcc8cbb02984bc6d04f
#
_entry.id   b3250f8653b96bcc8cbb02984bc6d04f
#
_cell.length_a   1.000
_cell.length_b   1.000
_cell.length_c   1.000
_cell.angle_alpha   90.00
_cell.angle_beta   90.00
_cell.angle_gamma   90.00
#
_symmetry.space_group_name_H-M   'P 1'
#
loop_
_entity.id
_entity.type
_entity.pdbx_description
1 polymer ?
#
loop_
_entity_poly.entity_id
_entity_poly.type
_entity_poly.pdbx_seq_one_letter_code
_entity_poly.pdbx_strand_id
1 'polypeptide(L)' 'MKVGILNFINAIIISIVSLIAIINSGAKFIFNSEYEQAIIGVIAAAILTINLVYLGTRLARIFGKK' A
#
# COMPACT_ATOMS: atom_id res chain seq x y z
N MET A 1 9.73 -19.77 7.76
CA MET A 1 10.17 -19.77 6.38
C MET A 1 10.67 -18.42 5.97
N LYS A 2 11.85 -18.41 5.40
CA LYS A 2 12.49 -17.16 5.02
C LYS A 2 11.72 -16.43 3.93
N VAL A 3 11.16 -17.18 2.99
CA VAL A 3 10.39 -16.58 1.89
C VAL A 3 9.17 -15.85 2.43
N GLY A 4 8.50 -16.44 3.41
CA GLY A 4 7.33 -15.80 3.99
C GLY A 4 7.67 -14.49 4.70
N ILE A 5 8.79 -14.46 5.40
CA ILE A 5 9.24 -13.26 6.09
C ILE A 5 9.62 -12.19 5.08
N LEU A 6 10.32 -12.57 4.01
CA LEU A 6 10.70 -11.62 2.97
C LEU A 6 9.48 -11.04 2.28
N ASN A 7 8.47 -11.86 2.01
CA ASN A 7 7.25 -11.37 1.40
C ASN A 7 6.52 -10.41 2.33
N PHE A 8 6.52 -10.69 3.62
CA PHE A 8 5.87 -9.83 4.60
C PHE A 8 6.57 -8.47 4.65
N ILE A 9 7.90 -8.48 4.74
CA ILE A 9 8.68 -7.24 4.76
C ILE A 9 8.48 -6.46 3.47
N ASN A 10 8.48 -7.15 2.34
CA ASN A 10 8.27 -6.54 1.04
C ASN A 10 6.91 -5.85 0.97
N ALA A 11 5.87 -6.51 1.47
CA ALA A 11 4.54 -5.93 1.49
C ALA A 11 4.48 -4.66 2.35
N ILE A 12 5.19 -4.66 3.48
CA ILE A 12 5.25 -3.48 4.33
C ILE A 12 5.93 -2.32 3.59
N ILE A 13 7.04 -2.60 2.91
CA ILE A 13 7.76 -1.58 2.16
C ILE A 13 6.88 -1.01 1.05
N ILE A 14 6.20 -1.89 0.31
CA ILE A 14 5.31 -1.46 -0.77
C ILE A 14 4.17 -0.61 -0.21
N SER A 15 3.64 -0.97 0.94
CA SER A 15 2.57 -0.19 1.56
C SER A 15 3.04 1.20 1.93
N ILE A 16 4.24 1.33 2.49
CA ILE A 16 4.80 2.62 2.86
C ILE A 16 5.02 3.47 1.62
N VAL A 17 5.63 2.90 0.58
CA VAL A 17 5.88 3.61 -0.66
C VAL A 17 4.57 4.06 -1.31
N SER A 18 3.57 3.18 -1.32
CA SER A 18 2.27 3.52 -1.89
C SER A 18 1.61 4.65 -1.13
N LEU A 19 1.71 4.64 0.19
CA LEU A 19 1.13 5.69 1.02
C LEU A 19 1.77 7.03 0.71
N ILE A 20 3.09 7.06 0.60
CA ILE A 20 3.81 8.28 0.25
C ILE A 20 3.39 8.76 -1.14
N ALA A 21 3.26 7.85 -2.08
CA ALA A 21 2.85 8.20 -3.44
C ALA A 21 1.44 8.78 -3.45
N ILE A 22 0.52 8.23 -2.66
CA ILE A 22 -0.84 8.74 -2.58
C ILE A 22 -0.85 10.16 -2.04
N ILE A 23 -0.11 10.41 -0.97
CA ILE A 23 -0.04 11.74 -0.36
C ILE A 23 0.54 12.74 -1.36
N ASN A 24 1.63 12.38 -2.02
CA ASN A 24 2.28 13.25 -3.00
C ASN A 24 1.35 13.56 -4.17
N SER A 25 0.74 12.52 -4.75
CA SER A 25 -0.12 12.68 -5.89
C SER A 25 -1.37 13.47 -5.54
N GLY A 26 -1.94 13.20 -4.36
CA GLY A 26 -3.11 13.93 -3.89
C GLY A 26 -2.82 15.40 -3.70
N ALA A 27 -1.67 15.73 -3.12
CA ALA A 27 -1.27 17.11 -2.91
C ALA A 27 -1.12 17.83 -4.25
N LYS A 28 -0.46 17.20 -5.22
CA LYS A 28 -0.29 17.80 -6.54
C LYS A 28 -1.62 17.99 -7.25
N PHE A 29 -2.51 17.02 -7.13
CA PHE A 29 -3.82 17.12 -7.74
C PHE A 29 -4.61 18.29 -7.14
N ILE A 30 -4.59 18.42 -5.83
CA ILE A 30 -5.36 19.45 -5.13
C ILE A 30 -4.79 20.84 -5.41
N PHE A 31 -3.46 20.98 -5.31
CA PHE A 31 -2.84 22.30 -5.42
C PHE A 31 -2.57 22.74 -6.85
N ASN A 32 -2.26 21.78 -7.75
CA ASN A 32 -1.90 22.12 -9.12
C ASN A 32 -2.95 21.66 -10.14
N SER A 33 -4.00 20.98 -9.70
CA SER A 33 -5.06 20.47 -10.57
C SER A 33 -4.52 19.56 -11.68
N GLU A 34 -3.53 18.75 -11.34
CA GLU A 34 -2.94 17.83 -12.32
C GLU A 34 -3.72 16.52 -12.28
N TYR A 35 -4.54 16.33 -13.28
CA TYR A 35 -5.39 15.13 -13.35
C TYR A 35 -4.56 13.85 -13.52
N GLU A 36 -3.40 13.94 -14.13
CA GLU A 36 -2.51 12.79 -14.23
C GLU A 36 -2.09 12.28 -12.86
N GLN A 37 -1.94 13.18 -11.91
CA GLN A 37 -1.60 12.78 -10.55
C GLN A 37 -2.76 12.04 -9.89
N ALA A 38 -3.98 12.37 -10.26
CA ALA A 38 -5.14 11.64 -9.74
C ALA A 38 -5.10 10.17 -10.17
N ILE A 39 -4.70 9.90 -11.41
CA ILE A 39 -4.59 8.53 -11.91
C ILE A 39 -3.50 7.79 -11.14
N ILE A 40 -2.35 8.42 -10.95
CA ILE A 40 -1.26 7.81 -10.19
C ILE A 40 -1.71 7.52 -8.77
N GLY A 41 -2.44 8.44 -8.15
CA GLY A 41 -2.96 8.24 -6.80
C GLY A 41 -3.92 7.07 -6.72
N VAL A 42 -4.80 6.92 -7.72
CA VAL A 42 -5.75 5.81 -7.77
C VAL A 42 -5.01 4.48 -7.88
N ILE A 43 -4.01 4.41 -8.75
CA ILE A 43 -3.22 3.20 -8.92
C ILE A 43 -2.50 2.85 -7.61
N ALA A 44 -1.88 3.84 -6.99
CA ALA A 44 -1.19 3.63 -5.73
C ALA A 44 -2.15 3.17 -4.63
N ALA A 45 -3.37 3.75 -4.61
CA ALA A 45 -4.39 3.35 -3.65
C ALA A 45 -4.81 1.90 -3.85
N ALA A 46 -4.95 1.47 -5.11
CA ALA A 46 -5.30 0.09 -5.40
C ALA A 46 -4.22 -0.86 -4.91
N ILE A 47 -2.96 -0.53 -5.18
CA ILE A 47 -1.83 -1.34 -4.72
C ILE A 47 -1.82 -1.40 -3.20
N LEU A 48 -2.00 -0.26 -2.55
CA LEU A 48 -2.01 -0.20 -1.09
C LEU A 48 -3.13 -1.06 -0.51
N THR A 49 -4.33 -0.99 -1.10
CA THR A 49 -5.46 -1.77 -0.64
C THR A 49 -5.18 -3.26 -0.73
N ILE A 50 -4.63 -3.71 -1.86
CA ILE A 50 -4.30 -5.12 -2.04
C ILE A 50 -3.28 -5.56 -1.00
N ASN A 51 -2.25 -4.74 -0.76
CA ASN A 51 -1.23 -5.07 0.22
C ASN A 51 -1.77 -5.09 1.64
N LEU A 52 -2.67 -4.16 1.97
CA LEU A 52 -3.27 -4.13 3.30
C LEU A 52 -4.13 -5.36 3.55
N VAL A 53 -4.88 -5.80 2.53
CA VAL A 53 -5.67 -7.02 2.65
C VAL A 53 -4.75 -8.21 2.88
N TYR A 54 -3.66 -8.29 2.13
CA TYR A 54 -2.69 -9.36 2.30
C TYR A 54 -2.10 -9.34 3.70
N LEU A 55 -1.65 -8.17 4.16
CA LEU A 55 -1.06 -8.05 5.49
C LEU A 55 -2.07 -8.35 6.58
N GLY A 56 -3.29 -7.85 6.42
CA GLY A 56 -4.34 -8.11 7.40
C GLY A 56 -4.67 -9.58 7.52
N THR A 57 -4.77 -10.26 6.38
CA THR A 57 -5.03 -11.70 6.37
C THR A 57 -3.90 -12.45 7.06
N ARG A 58 -2.67 -12.04 6.76
CA ARG A 58 -1.51 -12.69 7.36
C ARG A 58 -1.44 -12.49 8.86
N LEU A 59 -1.68 -11.26 9.31
CA LEU A 59 -1.69 -10.96 10.72
C LEU A 59 -2.83 -11.68 11.43
N ALA A 60 -3.99 -11.75 10.82
CA ALA A 60 -5.12 -12.46 11.40
C ALA A 60 -4.79 -13.93 11.60
N ARG A 61 -4.07 -14.53 10.66
CA ARG A 61 -3.64 -15.92 10.79
C ARG A 61 -2.70 -16.09 11.97
N ILE A 62 -1.77 -15.16 12.13
CA ILE A 62 -0.79 -15.25 13.20
C ILE A 62 -1.45 -15.05 14.56
N PHE A 63 -2.28 -14.03 14.68
CA PHE A 63 -2.89 -13.69 15.97
C PHE A 63 -4.17 -14.44 16.23
N GLY A 64 -4.89 -14.81 15.19
CA GLY A 64 -6.13 -15.55 15.36
C GLY A 64 -5.94 -17.03 15.61
N LYS A 65 -4.74 -17.50 15.42
CA LYS A 65 -4.44 -18.93 15.59
C LYS A 65 -4.18 -19.22 17.06
N LYS A 66 -5.02 -20.02 17.65
CA LYS A 66 -4.88 -20.37 19.05
C LYS A 66 -4.93 -21.87 19.27
#